data_fd26a39dbdcf7759c47a1499abba194f
#
_entry.id   fd26a39dbdcf7759c47a1499abba194f
#
_cell.length_a   1.000
_cell.length_b   1.000
_cell.length_c   1.000
_cell.angle_alpha   90.00
_cell.angle_beta   90.00
_cell.angle_gamma   90.00
#
_symmetry.space_group_name_H-M   'P 1'
#
loop_
_entity.id
_entity.type
_entity.pdbx_description
1 polymer ?
#
loop_
_entity_poly.entity_id
_entity_poly.type
_entity_poly.pdbx_seq_one_letter_code
_entity_poly.pdbx_strand_id
1 'polypeptide(L)'
;RRVLFRSDQDTTARLLKALYAAPHGVYAMSQDIPGLVETSTNLASVKMKPNHIIRIETSQRSSILSARNDMANTVRAVFQLAGANVTFGEGYPGWKPNPHSAILEVAAESYKRLFGVDAKVKAIHAGLECGLFLDKYPTLDMISFGPTLTGVHSPDERMHIPSVEKFRSEEHTSE
;
A
#
# COMPACT_ATOMS: atom_id res chain seq x y z
N ARG A 1 8.88 -8.48 -38.46
CA ARG A 1 8.20 -7.15 -38.49
C ARG A 1 7.44 -6.99 -37.16
N ARG A 2 7.92 -6.15 -36.25
CA ARG A 2 7.13 -5.69 -35.12
C ARG A 2 5.98 -4.84 -35.65
N VAL A 3 4.74 -5.27 -35.49
CA VAL A 3 3.59 -4.42 -35.74
C VAL A 3 3.56 -3.41 -34.58
N LEU A 4 3.97 -2.18 -34.86
CA LEU A 4 3.84 -1.09 -33.91
C LEU A 4 2.35 -0.76 -33.80
N PHE A 5 1.79 -0.88 -32.60
CA PHE A 5 0.45 -0.35 -32.29
C PHE A 5 0.48 1.16 -32.58
N ARG A 6 -0.47 1.63 -33.40
CA ARG A 6 -0.67 3.06 -33.64
C ARG A 6 -2.08 3.42 -33.19
N SER A 7 -2.20 4.33 -32.22
CA SER A 7 -3.46 5.00 -31.92
C SER A 7 -3.66 6.17 -32.88
N ASP A 8 -4.91 6.53 -33.14
CA ASP A 8 -5.24 7.77 -33.86
C ASP A 8 -4.82 9.00 -33.02
N GLN A 9 -4.78 10.17 -33.68
CA GLN A 9 -4.31 11.41 -33.05
C GLN A 9 -5.20 11.85 -31.88
N ASP A 10 -6.51 11.67 -31.98
CA ASP A 10 -7.44 12.07 -30.94
C ASP A 10 -7.29 11.17 -29.68
N THR A 11 -7.25 9.85 -29.86
CA THR A 11 -6.97 8.90 -28.78
C THR A 11 -5.62 9.17 -28.13
N THR A 12 -4.59 9.45 -28.92
CA THR A 12 -3.27 9.80 -28.40
C THR A 12 -3.32 11.08 -27.56
N ALA A 13 -3.98 12.13 -28.06
CA ALA A 13 -4.10 13.39 -27.34
C ALA A 13 -4.88 13.26 -26.03
N ARG A 14 -5.99 12.50 -26.04
CA ARG A 14 -6.77 12.22 -24.81
C ARG A 14 -5.99 11.42 -23.79
N LEU A 15 -5.28 10.38 -24.25
CA LEU A 15 -4.41 9.56 -23.39
C LEU A 15 -3.33 10.42 -22.70
N LEU A 16 -2.59 11.21 -23.48
CA LEU A 16 -1.53 12.04 -22.93
C LEU A 16 -2.05 13.06 -21.91
N LYS A 17 -3.19 13.72 -22.22
CA LYS A 17 -3.85 14.64 -21.29
C LYS A 17 -4.29 13.94 -20.00
N ALA A 18 -4.89 12.74 -20.10
CA ALA A 18 -5.33 11.98 -18.94
C ALA A 18 -4.16 11.52 -18.08
N LEU A 19 -3.08 11.03 -18.69
CA LEU A 19 -1.86 10.63 -17.97
C LEU A 19 -1.19 11.82 -17.26
N TYR A 20 -1.21 12.99 -17.90
CA TYR A 20 -0.65 14.22 -17.31
C TYR A 20 -1.50 14.75 -16.16
N ALA A 21 -2.84 14.65 -16.28
CA ALA A 21 -3.79 15.15 -15.27
C ALA A 21 -4.01 14.15 -14.11
N ALA A 22 -3.72 12.86 -14.33
CA ALA A 22 -3.95 11.83 -13.31
C ALA A 22 -3.08 12.06 -12.08
N PRO A 23 -3.66 12.08 -10.87
CA PRO A 23 -2.87 12.18 -9.65
C PRO A 23 -1.88 11.03 -9.54
N HIS A 24 -0.64 11.34 -9.10
CA HIS A 24 0.41 10.35 -8.88
C HIS A 24 1.32 10.76 -7.73
N GLY A 25 1.64 9.81 -6.86
CA GLY A 25 2.52 10.03 -5.71
C GLY A 25 1.77 10.20 -4.39
N VAL A 26 2.40 10.90 -3.45
CA VAL A 26 1.83 11.21 -2.13
C VAL A 26 0.77 12.30 -2.29
N TYR A 27 -0.43 12.02 -1.76
CA TYR A 27 -1.54 12.97 -1.77
C TYR A 27 -1.74 13.61 -0.40
N ALA A 28 -1.65 12.82 0.67
CA ALA A 28 -1.76 13.32 2.03
C ALA A 28 -0.79 12.61 2.97
N MET A 29 -0.30 13.36 3.95
CA MET A 29 0.49 12.86 5.07
C MET A 29 -0.41 12.64 6.28
N SER A 30 -0.06 11.67 7.11
CA SER A 30 -0.78 11.39 8.36
C SER A 30 -0.71 12.60 9.30
N GLN A 31 -1.85 12.95 9.87
CA GLN A 31 -1.95 13.97 10.90
C GLN A 31 -1.54 13.44 12.27
N ASP A 32 -1.70 12.13 12.49
CA ASP A 32 -1.45 11.48 13.76
C ASP A 32 0.02 11.04 13.91
N ILE A 33 0.71 10.73 12.80
CA ILE A 33 2.07 10.17 12.83
C ILE A 33 2.97 10.97 11.88
N PRO A 34 3.87 11.81 12.40
CA PRO A 34 4.77 12.60 11.58
C PRO A 34 5.64 11.74 10.63
N GLY A 35 5.71 12.16 9.38
CA GLY A 35 6.51 11.47 8.36
C GLY A 35 5.86 10.24 7.73
N LEU A 36 4.70 9.80 8.20
CA LEU A 36 3.95 8.71 7.58
C LEU A 36 3.06 9.24 6.44
N VAL A 37 3.11 8.58 5.30
CA VAL A 37 2.15 8.81 4.21
C VAL A 37 0.81 8.22 4.61
N GLU A 38 -0.26 9.02 4.53
CA GLU A 38 -1.63 8.57 4.76
C GLU A 38 -2.28 8.07 3.46
N THR A 39 -2.27 8.93 2.43
CA THR A 39 -2.94 8.66 1.16
C THR A 39 -1.97 8.85 0.00
N SER A 40 -1.93 7.87 -0.89
CA SER A 40 -1.14 7.92 -2.11
C SER A 40 -1.86 7.27 -3.29
N THR A 41 -1.44 7.63 -4.48
CA THR A 41 -1.89 7.00 -5.72
C THR A 41 -0.70 6.70 -6.62
N ASN A 42 -0.76 5.59 -7.33
CA ASN A 42 0.28 5.15 -8.23
C ASN A 42 -0.31 4.83 -9.61
N LEU A 43 0.26 5.46 -10.65
CA LEU A 43 0.07 5.04 -12.03
C LEU A 43 0.98 3.82 -12.28
N ALA A 44 0.42 2.63 -12.08
CA ALA A 44 1.19 1.39 -12.02
C ALA A 44 1.61 0.88 -13.41
N SER A 45 0.72 0.95 -14.40
CA SER A 45 1.08 0.52 -15.75
C SER A 45 0.21 1.14 -16.84
N VAL A 46 0.82 1.31 -18.02
CA VAL A 46 0.12 1.61 -19.29
C VAL A 46 0.54 0.56 -20.30
N LYS A 47 -0.40 -0.28 -20.74
CA LYS A 47 -0.12 -1.41 -21.63
C LYS A 47 -1.03 -1.41 -22.86
N MET A 48 -0.41 -1.59 -24.00
CA MET A 48 -1.14 -1.88 -25.24
C MET A 48 -1.53 -3.36 -25.26
N LYS A 49 -2.82 -3.62 -25.40
CA LYS A 49 -3.40 -4.97 -25.47
C LYS A 49 -3.88 -5.25 -26.90
N PRO A 50 -4.15 -6.53 -27.27
CA PRO A 50 -4.81 -6.87 -28.53
C PRO A 50 -6.12 -6.09 -28.72
N ASN A 51 -6.61 -6.03 -29.95
CA ASN A 51 -7.84 -5.32 -30.33
C ASN A 51 -7.83 -3.81 -30.07
N HIS A 52 -6.65 -3.19 -30.19
CA HIS A 52 -6.47 -1.74 -30.03
C HIS A 52 -6.89 -1.18 -28.66
N ILE A 53 -6.79 -2.00 -27.62
CA ILE A 53 -7.12 -1.59 -26.25
C ILE A 53 -5.88 -1.04 -25.56
N ILE A 54 -6.02 0.14 -24.94
CA ILE A 54 -5.02 0.69 -24.01
C ILE A 54 -5.52 0.41 -22.60
N ARG A 55 -4.80 -0.43 -21.86
CA ARG A 55 -5.09 -0.73 -20.45
C ARG A 55 -4.18 0.09 -19.54
N ILE A 56 -4.82 0.84 -18.66
CA ILE A 56 -4.15 1.64 -17.63
C ILE A 56 -4.53 1.04 -16.28
N GLU A 57 -3.53 0.79 -15.44
CA GLU A 57 -3.72 0.28 -14.10
C GLU A 57 -3.18 1.30 -13.10
N THR A 58 -4.00 1.62 -12.13
CA THR A 58 -3.65 2.54 -11.04
C THR A 58 -3.92 1.85 -9.70
N SER A 59 -3.21 2.27 -8.66
CA SER A 59 -3.38 1.74 -7.31
C SER A 59 -3.45 2.89 -6.33
N GLN A 60 -4.49 2.94 -5.51
CA GLN A 60 -4.69 3.92 -4.46
C GLN A 60 -4.55 3.25 -3.11
N ARG A 61 -3.81 3.89 -2.21
CA ARG A 61 -3.60 3.43 -0.84
C ARG A 61 -3.93 4.54 0.14
N SER A 62 -4.60 4.19 1.23
CA SER A 62 -4.81 5.07 2.36
C SER A 62 -5.10 4.24 3.61
N SER A 63 -4.68 4.74 4.77
CA SER A 63 -5.12 4.22 6.08
C SER A 63 -6.56 4.64 6.41
N ILE A 64 -7.13 5.61 5.65
CA ILE A 64 -8.49 6.13 5.79
C ILE A 64 -9.32 5.70 4.59
N LEU A 65 -10.36 4.89 4.81
CA LEU A 65 -11.18 4.32 3.74
C LEU A 65 -11.85 5.39 2.87
N SER A 66 -12.41 6.44 3.47
CA SER A 66 -13.04 7.54 2.75
C SER A 66 -12.05 8.29 1.85
N ALA A 67 -10.84 8.58 2.34
CA ALA A 67 -9.79 9.23 1.57
C ALA A 67 -9.30 8.36 0.40
N ARG A 68 -9.18 7.03 0.60
CA ARG A 68 -8.87 6.10 -0.48
C ARG A 68 -9.94 6.11 -1.57
N ASN A 69 -11.21 6.08 -1.17
CA ASN A 69 -12.33 6.08 -2.10
C ASN A 69 -12.43 7.41 -2.85
N ASP A 70 -12.20 8.53 -2.20
CA ASP A 70 -12.18 9.85 -2.84
C ASP A 70 -11.05 9.94 -3.87
N MET A 71 -9.85 9.50 -3.54
CA MET A 71 -8.74 9.44 -4.49
C MET A 71 -9.04 8.51 -5.69
N ALA A 72 -9.67 7.36 -5.45
CA ALA A 72 -10.07 6.45 -6.51
C ALA A 72 -11.14 7.10 -7.43
N ASN A 73 -12.07 7.85 -6.86
CA ASN A 73 -13.07 8.61 -7.63
C ASN A 73 -12.44 9.75 -8.44
N THR A 74 -11.45 10.44 -7.88
CA THR A 74 -10.69 11.48 -8.58
C THR A 74 -9.99 10.90 -9.82
N VAL A 75 -9.26 9.80 -9.65
CA VAL A 75 -8.59 9.09 -10.76
C VAL A 75 -9.61 8.62 -11.79
N ARG A 76 -10.75 8.04 -11.35
CA ARG A 76 -11.84 7.64 -12.23
C ARG A 76 -12.35 8.80 -13.07
N ALA A 77 -12.62 9.94 -12.45
CA ALA A 77 -13.13 11.13 -13.14
C ALA A 77 -12.19 11.59 -14.26
N VAL A 78 -10.89 11.64 -13.99
CA VAL A 78 -9.88 12.03 -14.99
C VAL A 78 -9.92 11.10 -16.21
N PHE A 79 -9.93 9.79 -16.01
CA PHE A 79 -9.95 8.84 -17.12
C PHE A 79 -11.30 8.79 -17.84
N GLN A 80 -12.41 8.98 -17.14
CA GLN A 80 -13.72 9.10 -17.75
C GLN A 80 -13.84 10.34 -18.64
N LEU A 81 -13.28 11.49 -18.24
CA LEU A 81 -13.20 12.70 -19.07
C LEU A 81 -12.41 12.45 -20.37
N ALA A 82 -11.45 11.55 -20.35
CA ALA A 82 -10.73 11.11 -21.53
C ALA A 82 -11.47 10.03 -22.35
N GLY A 83 -12.68 9.66 -21.96
CA GLY A 83 -13.52 8.66 -22.64
C GLY A 83 -13.14 7.21 -22.32
N ALA A 84 -12.41 6.96 -21.23
CA ALA A 84 -12.07 5.61 -20.81
C ALA A 84 -13.23 4.94 -20.05
N ASN A 85 -13.35 3.62 -20.20
CA ASN A 85 -14.15 2.80 -19.31
C ASN A 85 -13.35 2.45 -18.06
N VAL A 86 -13.83 2.82 -16.88
CA VAL A 86 -13.13 2.63 -15.61
C VAL A 86 -13.88 1.64 -14.74
N THR A 87 -13.16 0.62 -14.28
CA THR A 87 -13.65 -0.38 -13.32
C THR A 87 -12.79 -0.35 -12.07
N PHE A 88 -13.39 -0.55 -10.92
CA PHE A 88 -12.67 -0.78 -9.68
C PHE A 88 -12.42 -2.27 -9.48
N GLY A 89 -11.22 -2.61 -9.06
CA GLY A 89 -10.92 -3.92 -8.51
C GLY A 89 -11.29 -3.98 -7.01
N GLU A 90 -11.24 -5.18 -6.47
CA GLU A 90 -11.33 -5.39 -5.03
C GLU A 90 -10.15 -4.67 -4.34
N GLY A 91 -10.47 -3.78 -3.42
CA GLY A 91 -9.48 -3.01 -2.70
C GLY A 91 -8.97 -3.78 -1.49
N TYR A 92 -7.71 -3.58 -1.14
CA TYR A 92 -7.16 -4.06 0.12
C TYR A 92 -7.50 -3.03 1.22
N PRO A 93 -8.10 -3.43 2.35
CA PRO A 93 -8.41 -2.50 3.43
C PRO A 93 -7.14 -1.91 4.03
N GLY A 94 -7.17 -0.63 4.35
CA GLY A 94 -6.10 0.02 5.09
C GLY A 94 -6.09 -0.43 6.55
N TRP A 95 -4.92 -0.43 7.16
CA TRP A 95 -4.78 -0.62 8.60
C TRP A 95 -4.29 0.68 9.23
N LYS A 96 -5.17 1.33 10.01
CA LYS A 96 -4.78 2.52 10.78
C LYS A 96 -4.04 2.04 12.04
N PRO A 97 -2.78 2.43 12.24
CA PRO A 97 -2.03 2.06 13.44
C PRO A 97 -2.70 2.61 14.70
N ASN A 98 -2.75 1.78 15.77
CA ASN A 98 -3.18 2.22 17.09
C ASN A 98 -1.95 2.49 17.98
N PRO A 99 -1.58 3.76 18.23
CA PRO A 99 -0.42 4.07 19.07
C PRO A 99 -0.65 3.72 20.57
N HIS A 100 -1.89 3.45 20.97
CA HIS A 100 -2.27 3.08 22.34
C HIS A 100 -2.69 1.60 22.43
N SER A 101 -2.13 0.76 21.63
CA SER A 101 -2.38 -0.68 21.59
C SER A 101 -1.78 -1.35 22.83
N ALA A 102 -2.59 -2.09 23.59
CA ALA A 102 -2.12 -2.82 24.77
C ALA A 102 -1.14 -3.93 24.40
N ILE A 103 -1.37 -4.63 23.28
CA ILE A 103 -0.45 -5.67 22.80
C ILE A 103 0.89 -5.06 22.33
N LEU A 104 0.88 -3.83 21.84
CA LEU A 104 2.11 -3.11 21.49
C LEU A 104 2.97 -2.83 22.73
N GLU A 105 2.35 -2.39 23.82
CA GLU A 105 3.05 -2.14 25.10
C GLU A 105 3.71 -3.43 25.62
N VAL A 106 2.94 -4.53 25.68
CA VAL A 106 3.45 -5.84 26.10
C VAL A 106 4.62 -6.30 25.22
N ALA A 107 4.48 -6.21 23.92
CA ALA A 107 5.55 -6.61 23.00
C ALA A 107 6.79 -5.74 23.13
N ALA A 108 6.64 -4.42 23.27
CA ALA A 108 7.77 -3.50 23.45
C ALA A 108 8.53 -3.77 24.76
N GLU A 109 7.82 -4.06 25.85
CA GLU A 109 8.43 -4.43 27.15
C GLU A 109 9.14 -5.78 27.05
N SER A 110 8.53 -6.78 26.44
CA SER A 110 9.16 -8.09 26.18
C SER A 110 10.42 -7.95 25.36
N TYR A 111 10.39 -7.17 24.28
CA TYR A 111 11.55 -6.90 23.45
C TYR A 111 12.69 -6.25 24.25
N LYS A 112 12.39 -5.25 25.06
CA LYS A 112 13.37 -4.59 25.92
C LYS A 112 13.97 -5.57 26.95
N ARG A 113 13.16 -6.42 27.54
CA ARG A 113 13.61 -7.45 28.50
C ARG A 113 14.56 -8.47 27.86
N LEU A 114 14.24 -8.92 26.63
CA LEU A 114 15.01 -9.93 25.89
C LEU A 114 16.33 -9.39 25.34
N PHE A 115 16.30 -8.18 24.80
CA PHE A 115 17.41 -7.66 24.00
C PHE A 115 18.12 -6.46 24.63
N GLY A 116 17.65 -5.93 25.75
CA GLY A 116 18.26 -4.81 26.47
C GLY A 116 18.17 -3.46 25.77
N VAL A 117 17.35 -3.37 24.71
CA VAL A 117 17.18 -2.14 23.90
C VAL A 117 15.71 -1.91 23.62
N ASP A 118 15.32 -0.66 23.43
CA ASP A 118 13.92 -0.33 23.10
C ASP A 118 13.57 -0.77 21.68
N ALA A 119 12.36 -1.33 21.50
CA ALA A 119 11.82 -1.67 20.20
C ALA A 119 11.56 -0.42 19.36
N LYS A 120 11.89 -0.46 18.07
CA LYS A 120 11.56 0.61 17.13
C LYS A 120 10.16 0.40 16.57
N VAL A 121 9.18 1.03 17.19
CA VAL A 121 7.79 1.04 16.69
C VAL A 121 7.71 1.94 15.47
N LYS A 122 7.18 1.40 14.38
CA LYS A 122 7.01 2.13 13.11
C LYS A 122 5.65 1.82 12.51
N ALA A 123 5.06 2.81 11.88
CA ALA A 123 3.95 2.61 10.97
C ALA A 123 4.46 2.64 9.53
N ILE A 124 3.86 1.86 8.66
CA ILE A 124 4.20 1.81 7.23
C ILE A 124 2.97 2.06 6.39
N HIS A 125 3.17 2.71 5.25
CA HIS A 125 2.13 2.93 4.25
C HIS A 125 2.02 1.70 3.33
N ALA A 126 1.53 0.58 3.87
CA ALA A 126 1.36 -0.67 3.15
C ALA A 126 0.02 -1.33 3.53
N GLY A 127 -0.50 -2.17 2.63
CA GLY A 127 -1.58 -3.10 2.98
C GLY A 127 -0.98 -4.27 3.74
N LEU A 128 -1.39 -4.45 4.99
CA LEU A 128 -1.03 -5.60 5.80
C LEU A 128 -2.28 -6.45 6.06
N GLU A 129 -2.08 -7.73 6.32
CA GLU A 129 -3.14 -8.69 6.63
C GLU A 129 -3.99 -8.24 7.82
N CYS A 130 -3.40 -7.49 8.76
CA CYS A 130 -4.12 -6.86 9.86
C CYS A 130 -5.31 -6.00 9.41
N GLY A 131 -5.22 -5.34 8.25
CA GLY A 131 -6.34 -4.61 7.67
C GLY A 131 -7.53 -5.50 7.34
N LEU A 132 -7.28 -6.71 6.83
CA LEU A 132 -8.33 -7.70 6.52
C LEU A 132 -9.00 -8.23 7.80
N PHE A 133 -8.23 -8.44 8.85
CA PHE A 133 -8.78 -8.87 10.14
C PHE A 133 -9.62 -7.78 10.79
N LEU A 134 -9.17 -6.52 10.75
CA LEU A 134 -9.93 -5.39 11.30
C LEU A 134 -11.23 -5.10 10.56
N ASP A 135 -11.28 -5.36 9.27
CA ASP A 135 -12.53 -5.25 8.50
C ASP A 135 -13.61 -6.21 9.01
N LYS A 136 -13.20 -7.41 9.45
CA LYS A 136 -14.08 -8.42 10.05
C LYS A 136 -14.28 -8.27 11.56
N TYR A 137 -13.24 -7.86 12.27
CA TYR A 137 -13.18 -7.78 13.74
C TYR A 137 -12.66 -6.40 14.15
N PRO A 138 -13.52 -5.36 14.14
CA PRO A 138 -13.09 -3.96 14.33
C PRO A 138 -12.48 -3.65 15.71
N THR A 139 -12.70 -4.51 16.69
CA THR A 139 -12.19 -4.35 18.06
C THR A 139 -10.89 -5.11 18.33
N LEU A 140 -10.38 -5.83 17.33
CA LEU A 140 -9.17 -6.64 17.50
C LEU A 140 -7.95 -5.71 17.60
N ASP A 141 -7.20 -5.85 18.68
CA ASP A 141 -5.92 -5.17 18.86
C ASP A 141 -4.80 -6.02 18.25
N MET A 142 -3.96 -5.42 17.40
CA MET A 142 -2.97 -6.17 16.62
C MET A 142 -1.70 -5.36 16.40
N ILE A 143 -0.59 -6.08 16.38
CA ILE A 143 0.70 -5.59 15.90
C ILE A 143 1.21 -6.48 14.78
N SER A 144 2.15 -5.98 14.00
CA SER A 144 2.84 -6.75 12.96
C SER A 144 4.34 -6.65 13.19
N PHE A 145 4.99 -7.77 13.35
CA PHE A 145 6.44 -7.86 13.46
C PHE A 145 6.94 -9.16 12.80
N GLY A 146 8.22 -9.21 12.51
CA GLY A 146 8.78 -10.38 11.84
C GLY A 146 10.30 -10.25 11.63
N PRO A 147 10.92 -11.26 11.01
CA PRO A 147 12.34 -11.21 10.66
C PRO A 147 12.61 -10.13 9.62
N THR A 148 13.87 -9.68 9.57
CA THR A 148 14.29 -8.65 8.61
C THR A 148 14.30 -9.19 7.20
N LEU A 149 13.52 -8.57 6.33
CA LEU A 149 13.47 -8.83 4.89
C LEU A 149 14.09 -7.66 4.11
N THR A 150 14.73 -7.96 2.99
CA THR A 150 15.26 -6.97 2.05
C THR A 150 14.88 -7.34 0.63
N GLY A 151 14.70 -6.36 -0.25
CA GLY A 151 14.30 -6.59 -1.63
C GLY A 151 12.92 -7.21 -1.79
N VAL A 152 12.01 -6.94 -0.86
CA VAL A 152 10.64 -7.53 -0.83
C VAL A 152 9.93 -7.29 -2.16
N HIS A 153 9.21 -8.30 -2.65
CA HIS A 153 8.51 -8.31 -3.94
C HIS A 153 9.43 -8.23 -5.18
N SER A 154 10.70 -8.57 -5.03
CA SER A 154 11.66 -8.67 -6.14
C SER A 154 12.28 -10.06 -6.24
N PRO A 155 12.88 -10.44 -7.38
CA PRO A 155 13.66 -11.68 -7.49
C PRO A 155 14.86 -11.75 -6.54
N ASP A 156 15.30 -10.61 -6.01
CA ASP A 156 16.41 -10.49 -5.05
C ASP A 156 15.94 -10.45 -3.59
N GLU A 157 14.72 -10.90 -3.31
CA GLU A 157 14.19 -10.95 -1.95
C GLU A 157 15.04 -11.85 -1.05
N ARG A 158 15.43 -11.34 0.10
CA ARG A 158 16.30 -12.03 1.06
C ARG A 158 15.81 -11.87 2.48
N MET A 159 15.98 -12.91 3.27
CA MET A 159 15.73 -12.91 4.70
C MET A 159 17.05 -12.94 5.47
N HIS A 160 17.19 -12.08 6.47
CA HIS A 160 18.34 -12.07 7.35
C HIS A 160 18.20 -13.18 8.40
N ILE A 161 18.89 -14.32 8.20
CA ILE A 161 18.77 -15.53 9.03
C ILE A 161 18.91 -15.26 10.54
N PRO A 162 19.90 -14.48 11.03
CA PRO A 162 20.01 -14.19 12.48
C PRO A 162 18.80 -13.46 13.07
N SER A 163 18.00 -12.76 12.25
CA SER A 163 16.79 -12.09 12.73
C SER A 163 15.62 -13.04 12.94
N VAL A 164 15.66 -14.25 12.36
CA VAL A 164 14.61 -15.28 12.55
C VAL A 164 14.66 -15.81 13.97
N GLU A 165 15.85 -16.08 14.50
CA GLU A 165 16.02 -16.52 15.88
C GLU A 165 15.53 -15.45 16.88
N LYS A 166 15.88 -14.19 16.61
CA LYS A 166 15.42 -13.06 17.39
C LYS A 166 13.91 -12.92 17.38
N PHE A 167 13.28 -13.01 16.20
CA PHE A 167 11.83 -12.98 16.03
C PHE A 167 11.15 -14.11 16.83
N ARG A 168 11.65 -15.33 16.71
CA ARG A 168 11.09 -16.50 17.42
C ARG A 168 11.16 -16.34 18.95
N SER A 169 12.24 -15.78 19.46
CA SER A 169 12.38 -15.52 20.90
C SER A 169 11.35 -14.50 21.41
N GLU A 170 11.06 -13.47 20.61
CA GLU A 170 10.04 -12.46 20.91
C GLU A 170 8.63 -13.06 20.90
N GLU A 171 8.30 -13.84 19.88
CA GLU A 171 7.00 -14.51 19.71
C GLU A 171 6.64 -15.36 20.94
N HIS A 172 7.57 -16.18 21.43
CA HIS A 172 7.33 -17.08 22.58
C HIS A 172 7.34 -16.39 23.95
N THR A 173 7.72 -15.13 24.04
CA THR A 173 7.83 -14.43 25.32
C THR A 173 6.72 -13.40 25.50
N SER A 174 6.01 -13.09 24.43
CA SER A 174 4.86 -12.15 24.44
C SER A 174 3.51 -12.83 24.73
N GLU A 175 3.50 -14.19 24.84
CA GLU A 175 2.37 -14.97 25.32
C GLU A 175 2.35 -14.96 26.85
#